data_2a02a8b14e9f5e05f56874a6ec224db2
#
_entry.id   2a02a8b14e9f5e05f56874a6ec224db2
#
_cell.length_a   1.000
_cell.length_b   1.000
_cell.length_c   1.000
_cell.angle_alpha   90.00
_cell.angle_beta   90.00
_cell.angle_gamma   90.00
#
_symmetry.space_group_name_H-M   'P 1'
#
loop_
_entity.id
_entity.type
_entity.pdbx_description
1 polymer ?
#
loop_
_entity_poly.entity_id
_entity_poly.type
_entity_poly.pdbx_seq_one_letter_code
_entity_poly.pdbx_strand_id
1 'polypeptide(L)'
;MERTTTPAPGDGGGGSGESTGGAFTRKASGLVREFSQLDAWIYNVLALNLVVLIALAYVAAAATFPQASIWLAVVICGVFCTFEAIAYAFFLTIMPRSGGDYVFQSRILGGGVASVFVFTAIVLAQTVLVALTAYLGATLVLSPFFLLLGAEYDWQWLIDAGDWIATQDGIFIISAVYIVWCGLINILGLRLYTLIQRYVFWLGMACVAIVLVMLLFTSHDDFVNNLNGFMSENYDVDNAYQTVIDLGGTADTSFSLWDTILAAVFFSLFLAFPHWGVMQGGEIKRAGSLRSNLYSIAGAEVFSFVIIAIFAALLVSIVSSEFLFASGGLFYGASPDNPLPVPPFFGFFVALAAGSPVFIWIAFIMFFCWYIMLAPNAPLGATRVMVAMSFDRVLPEWFGRVNPRSHTPVNSIIVFTVICIAVAALYAYEESFAPLTFALAIPSLTAFGLTMVAAMLFPRLRPAMYQSTVADRIRIGGIPVMAICAFIFAAFVVFVDYELLFNDAYAVNGSDGLIFVGVLYAISLATYFGMKIYRNRVQKIDLSVAYKELPIE
;
A
#
# COMPACT_ATOMS: atom_id res chain seq x y z
N MET A 1 32.18 56.21 10.21
CA MET A 1 31.67 57.32 11.02
C MET A 1 30.27 57.61 10.57
N GLU A 2 29.31 57.19 11.31
CA GLU A 2 28.16 57.87 11.88
C GLU A 2 27.19 56.85 12.43
N ARG A 3 27.04 56.89 13.72
CA ARG A 3 26.05 56.12 14.50
C ARG A 3 24.72 56.85 14.37
N THR A 4 23.63 56.15 14.04
CA THR A 4 22.28 56.63 14.28
C THR A 4 21.58 55.71 15.28
N THR A 5 21.21 56.34 16.34
CA THR A 5 20.54 55.83 17.55
C THR A 5 19.07 55.59 17.28
N THR A 6 18.56 54.45 17.75
CA THR A 6 17.13 54.11 17.88
C THR A 6 16.52 54.80 19.07
N PRO A 7 15.25 55.32 19.00
CA PRO A 7 14.49 55.71 20.18
C PRO A 7 13.62 54.57 20.69
N ALA A 8 13.48 54.47 22.01
CA ALA A 8 12.62 53.56 22.75
C ALA A 8 11.13 53.90 22.59
N PRO A 9 10.18 52.93 22.74
CA PRO A 9 8.75 53.19 22.74
C PRO A 9 8.28 53.60 24.15
N GLY A 10 7.46 54.65 24.15
CA GLY A 10 6.80 55.17 25.33
C GLY A 10 5.55 54.35 25.71
N ASP A 11 5.34 54.28 27.02
CA ASP A 11 4.12 53.84 27.68
C ASP A 11 2.95 54.79 27.44
N GLY A 12 1.74 54.18 27.27
CA GLY A 12 0.52 54.97 27.22
C GLY A 12 -0.78 54.22 27.06
N GLY A 13 -1.45 53.87 28.13
CA GLY A 13 -2.89 54.07 28.27
C GLY A 13 -3.85 52.95 27.86
N GLY A 14 -4.57 52.49 28.85
CA GLY A 14 -5.58 51.43 28.87
C GLY A 14 -6.78 51.61 27.92
N GLY A 15 -7.36 50.48 27.61
CA GLY A 15 -8.63 50.32 26.88
C GLY A 15 -9.16 48.90 27.06
N SER A 16 -10.31 48.86 27.65
CA SER A 16 -11.16 47.73 28.04
C SER A 16 -11.30 46.59 27.07
N GLY A 17 -11.27 45.40 27.61
CA GLY A 17 -11.80 44.10 27.29
C GLY A 17 -12.58 43.86 26.02
N GLU A 18 -11.96 43.11 25.12
CA GLU A 18 -12.63 42.13 24.27
C GLU A 18 -11.87 40.82 24.41
N SER A 19 -12.60 39.75 24.79
CA SER A 19 -12.09 38.40 24.89
C SER A 19 -11.74 37.89 23.47
N THR A 20 -10.52 38.15 23.02
CA THR A 20 -9.97 37.55 21.85
C THR A 20 -9.83 36.06 22.10
N GLY A 21 -10.67 35.26 21.43
CA GLY A 21 -10.52 33.83 21.33
C GLY A 21 -9.07 33.51 21.04
N GLY A 22 -8.48 32.63 21.83
CA GLY A 22 -7.06 32.36 21.83
C GLY A 22 -6.54 32.12 20.40
N ALA A 23 -5.56 32.91 19.99
CA ALA A 23 -4.95 32.82 18.71
C ALA A 23 -4.46 31.38 18.45
N PHE A 24 -4.92 30.77 17.34
CA PHE A 24 -4.52 29.44 16.96
C PHE A 24 -3.08 29.49 16.43
N THR A 25 -2.10 29.39 17.35
CA THR A 25 -0.69 29.36 16.99
C THR A 25 -0.27 27.93 16.63
N ARG A 26 0.12 27.68 15.40
CA ARG A 26 0.74 26.42 14.95
C ARG A 26 2.25 26.51 15.15
N LYS A 27 2.85 25.45 15.74
CA LYS A 27 4.29 25.28 15.77
C LYS A 27 4.75 24.60 14.45
N ALA A 28 5.97 24.89 14.01
CA ALA A 28 6.58 24.17 12.90
C ALA A 28 6.65 22.66 13.21
N SER A 29 6.48 21.81 12.19
CA SER A 29 6.39 20.35 12.36
C SER A 29 7.68 19.72 12.90
N GLY A 30 8.84 20.29 12.59
CA GLY A 30 10.15 19.71 12.90
C GLY A 30 10.57 18.61 11.92
N LEU A 31 9.76 18.31 10.90
CA LEU A 31 10.11 17.40 9.81
C LEU A 31 11.08 18.09 8.84
N VAL A 32 12.02 17.35 8.25
CA VAL A 32 13.10 17.89 7.42
C VAL A 32 13.03 17.34 6.00
N ARG A 33 13.29 18.17 5.00
CA ARG A 33 13.31 17.79 3.58
C ARG A 33 14.55 16.98 3.21
N GLU A 34 14.50 15.69 3.42
CA GLU A 34 15.60 14.77 3.11
C GLU A 34 15.32 13.85 1.92
N PHE A 35 14.06 13.60 1.57
CA PHE A 35 13.64 12.73 0.48
C PHE A 35 14.00 13.32 -0.88
N SER A 36 14.89 12.67 -1.64
CA SER A 36 15.14 13.06 -3.04
C SER A 36 13.98 12.60 -3.95
N GLN A 37 13.91 13.10 -5.19
CA GLN A 37 12.88 12.64 -6.14
C GLN A 37 13.06 11.17 -6.52
N LEU A 38 14.30 10.67 -6.57
CA LEU A 38 14.57 9.24 -6.79
C LEU A 38 14.11 8.41 -5.60
N ASP A 39 14.32 8.87 -4.36
CA ASP A 39 13.84 8.17 -3.17
C ASP A 39 12.31 8.10 -3.15
N ALA A 40 11.64 9.19 -3.53
CA ALA A 40 10.19 9.23 -3.63
C ALA A 40 9.67 8.28 -4.73
N TRP A 41 10.37 8.18 -5.86
CA TRP A 41 10.05 7.24 -6.92
C TRP A 41 10.23 5.78 -6.45
N ILE A 42 11.38 5.44 -5.86
CA ILE A 42 11.64 4.11 -5.29
C ILE A 42 10.59 3.77 -4.21
N TYR A 43 10.28 4.72 -3.35
CA TYR A 43 9.29 4.56 -2.29
C TYR A 43 7.90 4.22 -2.84
N ASN A 44 7.45 4.91 -3.89
CA ASN A 44 6.16 4.63 -4.54
C ASN A 44 6.17 3.27 -5.25
N VAL A 45 7.26 2.89 -5.94
CA VAL A 45 7.40 1.55 -6.55
C VAL A 45 7.35 0.45 -5.48
N LEU A 46 8.00 0.65 -4.34
CA LEU A 46 7.95 -0.30 -3.21
C LEU A 46 6.56 -0.36 -2.55
N ALA A 47 5.80 0.74 -2.55
CA ALA A 47 4.43 0.75 -2.04
C ALA A 47 3.47 -0.07 -2.92
N LEU A 48 3.66 -0.04 -4.24
CA LEU A 48 2.92 -0.86 -5.21
C LEU A 48 3.29 -2.35 -5.14
N ASN A 49 4.49 -2.64 -4.71
CA ASN A 49 5.10 -3.96 -4.53
C ASN A 49 4.96 -4.91 -5.71
N LEU A 50 5.98 -4.93 -6.58
CA LEU A 50 5.99 -5.71 -7.84
C LEU A 50 5.95 -7.23 -7.64
N VAL A 51 6.21 -7.75 -6.44
CA VAL A 51 6.50 -9.17 -6.23
C VAL A 51 5.54 -9.82 -5.22
N VAL A 52 5.52 -9.37 -3.95
CA VAL A 52 4.84 -10.11 -2.88
C VAL A 52 3.32 -9.92 -2.92
N LEU A 53 2.84 -8.69 -3.00
CA LEU A 53 1.40 -8.41 -2.99
C LEU A 53 0.73 -8.82 -4.31
N ILE A 54 1.42 -8.63 -5.42
CA ILE A 54 0.91 -9.02 -6.74
C ILE A 54 0.85 -10.53 -6.87
N ALA A 55 1.75 -11.28 -6.23
CA ALA A 55 1.70 -12.74 -6.22
C ALA A 55 0.37 -13.26 -5.65
N LEU A 56 -0.17 -12.63 -4.61
CA LEU A 56 -1.47 -12.96 -4.02
C LEU A 56 -2.63 -12.67 -5.00
N ALA A 57 -2.67 -11.46 -5.57
CA ALA A 57 -3.72 -11.05 -6.50
C ALA A 57 -3.75 -11.91 -7.78
N TYR A 58 -2.58 -12.31 -8.25
CA TYR A 58 -2.42 -13.11 -9.46
C TYR A 58 -3.13 -14.47 -9.38
N VAL A 59 -2.89 -15.22 -8.30
CA VAL A 59 -3.51 -16.54 -8.11
C VAL A 59 -5.00 -16.41 -7.80
N ALA A 60 -5.39 -15.43 -6.98
CA ALA A 60 -6.79 -15.18 -6.68
C ALA A 60 -7.60 -14.84 -7.95
N ALA A 61 -7.06 -13.97 -8.81
CA ALA A 61 -7.70 -13.60 -10.07
C ALA A 61 -7.83 -14.80 -11.03
N ALA A 62 -6.78 -15.62 -11.17
CA ALA A 62 -6.79 -16.80 -12.04
C ALA A 62 -7.76 -17.90 -11.54
N ALA A 63 -7.82 -18.11 -10.23
CA ALA A 63 -8.74 -19.09 -9.64
C ALA A 63 -10.21 -18.66 -9.74
N THR A 64 -10.48 -17.33 -9.66
CA THR A 64 -11.85 -16.81 -9.67
C THR A 64 -12.38 -16.60 -11.09
N PHE A 65 -11.53 -16.12 -12.01
CA PHE A 65 -11.89 -15.77 -13.38
C PHE A 65 -10.97 -16.50 -14.38
N PRO A 66 -11.18 -17.79 -14.63
CA PRO A 66 -10.29 -18.61 -15.48
C PRO A 66 -10.22 -18.14 -16.94
N GLN A 67 -11.24 -17.43 -17.43
CA GLN A 67 -11.27 -16.86 -18.79
C GLN A 67 -10.56 -15.49 -18.88
N ALA A 68 -10.07 -14.94 -17.75
CA ALA A 68 -9.42 -13.65 -17.73
C ALA A 68 -7.99 -13.71 -18.28
N SER A 69 -7.62 -12.71 -19.06
CA SER A 69 -6.23 -12.43 -19.39
C SER A 69 -5.58 -11.64 -18.26
N ILE A 70 -4.83 -12.30 -17.39
CA ILE A 70 -4.28 -11.70 -16.15
C ILE A 70 -3.36 -10.50 -16.46
N TRP A 71 -2.47 -10.60 -17.46
CA TRP A 71 -1.60 -9.47 -17.82
C TRP A 71 -2.39 -8.26 -18.33
N LEU A 72 -3.50 -8.50 -19.05
CA LEU A 72 -4.37 -7.41 -19.53
C LEU A 72 -5.19 -6.80 -18.38
N ALA A 73 -5.61 -7.61 -17.41
CA ALA A 73 -6.25 -7.13 -16.18
C ALA A 73 -5.34 -6.16 -15.39
N VAL A 74 -4.04 -6.49 -15.27
CA VAL A 74 -3.02 -5.61 -14.69
C VAL A 74 -2.90 -4.30 -15.47
N VAL A 75 -2.85 -4.36 -16.82
CA VAL A 75 -2.77 -3.17 -17.67
C VAL A 75 -4.01 -2.29 -17.52
N ILE A 76 -5.21 -2.88 -17.50
CA ILE A 76 -6.46 -2.15 -17.30
C ILE A 76 -6.42 -1.40 -15.96
N CYS A 77 -6.13 -2.10 -14.87
CA CYS A 77 -6.03 -1.49 -13.54
C CYS A 77 -4.97 -0.38 -13.50
N GLY A 78 -3.74 -0.66 -13.97
CA GLY A 78 -2.62 0.29 -13.96
C GLY A 78 -2.87 1.56 -14.79
N VAL A 79 -3.61 1.45 -15.90
CA VAL A 79 -4.01 2.62 -16.68
C VAL A 79 -4.95 3.54 -15.88
N PHE A 80 -5.95 2.98 -15.20
CA PHE A 80 -6.83 3.78 -14.33
C PHE A 80 -6.06 4.38 -13.13
N CYS A 81 -5.17 3.63 -12.49
CA CYS A 81 -4.33 4.12 -11.41
C CYS A 81 -3.30 5.18 -11.88
N THR A 82 -2.90 5.17 -13.16
CA THR A 82 -2.08 6.25 -13.73
C THR A 82 -2.82 7.59 -13.73
N PHE A 83 -4.14 7.62 -13.99
CA PHE A 83 -4.92 8.85 -13.86
C PHE A 83 -5.00 9.34 -12.42
N GLU A 84 -5.12 8.43 -11.47
CA GLU A 84 -4.99 8.73 -10.04
C GLU A 84 -3.63 9.39 -9.74
N ALA A 85 -2.54 8.74 -10.14
CA ALA A 85 -1.18 9.20 -9.95
C ALA A 85 -0.93 10.60 -10.49
N ILE A 86 -1.49 10.93 -11.67
CA ILE A 86 -1.42 12.26 -12.25
C ILE A 86 -2.17 13.29 -11.37
N ALA A 87 -3.39 12.98 -10.90
CA ALA A 87 -4.16 13.87 -10.03
C ALA A 87 -3.42 14.15 -8.71
N TYR A 88 -2.82 13.13 -8.10
CA TYR A 88 -1.99 13.31 -6.90
C TYR A 88 -0.70 14.10 -7.15
N ALA A 89 -0.09 13.98 -8.33
CA ALA A 89 1.05 14.83 -8.69
C ALA A 89 0.68 16.32 -8.71
N PHE A 90 -0.51 16.67 -9.18
CA PHE A 90 -1.04 18.04 -9.07
C PHE A 90 -1.27 18.42 -7.60
N PHE A 91 -1.92 17.57 -6.81
CA PHE A 91 -2.17 17.85 -5.40
C PHE A 91 -0.88 18.11 -4.62
N LEU A 92 0.11 17.25 -4.76
CA LEU A 92 1.41 17.42 -4.10
C LEU A 92 2.11 18.73 -4.54
N THR A 93 1.96 19.11 -5.80
CA THR A 93 2.52 20.38 -6.33
C THR A 93 1.86 21.60 -5.71
N ILE A 94 0.53 21.55 -5.50
CA ILE A 94 -0.27 22.65 -4.96
C ILE A 94 -0.12 22.75 -3.44
N MET A 95 -0.12 21.61 -2.76
CA MET A 95 -0.11 21.50 -1.31
C MET A 95 1.04 20.57 -0.84
N PRO A 96 2.32 20.98 -0.96
CA PRO A 96 3.48 20.17 -0.60
C PRO A 96 3.66 20.12 0.93
N ARG A 97 2.76 19.40 1.60
CA ARG A 97 2.70 19.24 3.05
C ARG A 97 2.57 17.78 3.44
N SER A 98 3.09 17.43 4.62
CA SER A 98 2.94 16.09 5.18
C SER A 98 1.49 15.82 5.60
N GLY A 99 1.03 14.59 5.40
CA GLY A 99 -0.32 14.16 5.68
C GLY A 99 -1.23 13.94 4.48
N GLY A 100 -0.73 14.19 3.25
CA GLY A 100 -1.34 13.78 1.97
C GLY A 100 -2.85 13.98 1.89
N ASP A 101 -3.60 12.89 1.69
CA ASP A 101 -5.06 12.89 1.54
C ASP A 101 -5.79 13.64 2.66
N TYR A 102 -5.31 13.53 3.90
CA TYR A 102 -5.92 14.27 4.99
C TYR A 102 -5.84 15.78 4.78
N VAL A 103 -4.69 16.28 4.33
CA VAL A 103 -4.51 17.71 4.03
C VAL A 103 -5.39 18.12 2.85
N PHE A 104 -5.41 17.32 1.77
CA PHE A 104 -6.18 17.65 0.57
C PHE A 104 -7.69 17.66 0.85
N GLN A 105 -8.23 16.59 1.42
CA GLN A 105 -9.65 16.48 1.71
C GLN A 105 -10.09 17.48 2.78
N SER A 106 -9.34 17.65 3.86
CA SER A 106 -9.76 18.52 4.97
C SER A 106 -9.84 20.01 4.57
N ARG A 107 -8.97 20.46 3.67
CA ARG A 107 -8.96 21.86 3.18
C ARG A 107 -9.99 22.11 2.10
N ILE A 108 -10.43 21.09 1.37
CA ILE A 108 -11.39 21.24 0.26
C ILE A 108 -12.79 20.80 0.68
N LEU A 109 -12.96 19.55 1.15
CA LEU A 109 -14.26 18.97 1.51
C LEU A 109 -14.66 19.24 2.96
N GLY A 110 -13.67 19.46 3.84
CA GLY A 110 -13.88 19.73 5.26
C GLY A 110 -13.30 18.66 6.18
N GLY A 111 -12.95 19.09 7.39
CA GLY A 111 -12.21 18.26 8.33
C GLY A 111 -12.94 17.03 8.85
N GLY A 112 -14.28 17.04 8.89
CA GLY A 112 -15.07 15.89 9.32
C GLY A 112 -14.95 14.71 8.35
N VAL A 113 -15.12 14.98 7.04
CA VAL A 113 -14.97 13.96 5.98
C VAL A 113 -13.55 13.40 5.99
N ALA A 114 -12.54 14.28 5.92
CA ALA A 114 -11.15 13.85 5.93
C ALA A 114 -10.79 13.04 7.17
N SER A 115 -11.24 13.46 8.36
CA SER A 115 -10.91 12.75 9.60
C SER A 115 -11.51 11.36 9.69
N VAL A 116 -12.67 11.12 9.09
CA VAL A 116 -13.30 9.79 9.11
C VAL A 116 -12.70 8.91 8.02
N PHE A 117 -12.73 9.34 6.76
CA PHE A 117 -12.34 8.48 5.65
C PHE A 117 -10.83 8.25 5.60
N VAL A 118 -10.02 9.29 5.77
CA VAL A 118 -8.55 9.15 5.71
C VAL A 118 -8.01 8.43 6.95
N PHE A 119 -8.58 8.66 8.14
CA PHE A 119 -8.16 7.91 9.33
C PHE A 119 -8.48 6.42 9.20
N THR A 120 -9.65 6.06 8.65
CA THR A 120 -10.00 4.68 8.36
C THR A 120 -9.02 4.06 7.36
N ALA A 121 -8.79 4.70 6.21
CA ALA A 121 -8.01 4.13 5.10
C ALA A 121 -6.49 4.16 5.33
N ILE A 122 -5.97 5.27 5.89
CA ILE A 122 -4.52 5.50 5.97
C ILE A 122 -3.94 5.19 7.36
N VAL A 123 -4.78 5.16 8.40
CA VAL A 123 -4.28 4.80 9.74
C VAL A 123 -4.76 3.42 10.13
N LEU A 124 -6.07 3.18 10.19
CA LEU A 124 -6.60 1.90 10.68
C LEU A 124 -6.37 0.76 9.67
N ALA A 125 -6.77 0.93 8.41
CA ALA A 125 -6.57 -0.11 7.40
C ALA A 125 -5.08 -0.45 7.19
N GLN A 126 -4.18 0.54 7.32
CA GLN A 126 -2.75 0.28 7.19
C GLN A 126 -2.16 -0.51 8.35
N THR A 127 -2.75 -0.47 9.56
CA THR A 127 -2.31 -1.40 10.62
C THR A 127 -2.59 -2.85 10.24
N VAL A 128 -3.72 -3.09 9.58
CA VAL A 128 -4.10 -4.42 9.09
C VAL A 128 -3.23 -4.84 7.91
N LEU A 129 -2.96 -3.95 6.95
CA LEU A 129 -2.08 -4.24 5.81
C LEU A 129 -0.63 -4.50 6.21
N VAL A 130 -0.10 -3.83 7.25
CA VAL A 130 1.22 -4.14 7.81
C VAL A 130 1.24 -5.52 8.44
N ALA A 131 0.21 -5.88 9.21
CA ALA A 131 0.09 -7.20 9.81
C ALA A 131 -0.09 -8.29 8.74
N LEU A 132 -0.91 -8.05 7.68
CA LEU A 132 -0.99 -8.91 6.51
C LEU A 132 0.38 -9.11 5.86
N THR A 133 1.11 -8.02 5.61
CA THR A 133 2.44 -8.12 4.98
C THR A 133 3.39 -8.97 5.83
N ALA A 134 3.33 -8.81 7.14
CA ALA A 134 4.12 -9.62 8.06
C ALA A 134 3.72 -11.11 7.99
N TYR A 135 2.43 -11.41 7.97
CA TYR A 135 1.87 -12.75 7.78
C TYR A 135 2.32 -13.35 6.44
N LEU A 136 2.20 -12.61 5.33
CA LEU A 136 2.64 -13.06 4.01
C LEU A 136 4.15 -13.31 3.94
N GLY A 137 4.94 -12.55 4.69
CA GLY A 137 6.37 -12.79 4.81
C GLY A 137 6.71 -14.14 5.43
N ALA A 138 5.96 -14.56 6.45
CA ALA A 138 6.10 -15.88 7.05
C ALA A 138 5.61 -16.98 6.08
N THR A 139 4.39 -16.81 5.53
CA THR A 139 3.67 -17.86 4.80
C THR A 139 3.99 -17.96 3.31
N LEU A 140 4.41 -16.87 2.65
CA LEU A 140 4.72 -16.86 1.21
C LEU A 140 6.20 -16.65 0.89
N VAL A 141 6.99 -16.18 1.86
CA VAL A 141 8.42 -15.90 1.60
C VAL A 141 9.30 -16.84 2.42
N LEU A 142 9.26 -16.77 3.74
CA LEU A 142 10.24 -17.49 4.55
C LEU A 142 9.97 -18.99 4.57
N SER A 143 8.78 -19.43 5.01
CA SER A 143 8.47 -20.86 5.10
C SER A 143 8.59 -21.57 3.74
N PRO A 144 7.94 -21.12 2.65
CA PRO A 144 8.02 -21.81 1.36
C PRO A 144 9.44 -21.93 0.81
N PHE A 145 10.22 -20.84 0.85
CA PHE A 145 11.59 -20.89 0.33
C PHE A 145 12.53 -21.72 1.21
N PHE A 146 12.30 -21.76 2.53
CA PHE A 146 13.06 -22.63 3.41
C PHE A 146 12.77 -24.10 3.13
N LEU A 147 11.50 -24.46 2.90
CA LEU A 147 11.11 -25.82 2.51
C LEU A 147 11.71 -26.21 1.16
N LEU A 148 11.61 -25.34 0.13
CA LEU A 148 12.18 -25.60 -1.19
C LEU A 148 13.71 -25.78 -1.16
N LEU A 149 14.42 -24.88 -0.47
CA LEU A 149 15.87 -24.97 -0.33
C LEU A 149 16.30 -26.13 0.56
N GLY A 150 15.53 -26.43 1.59
CA GLY A 150 15.75 -27.56 2.48
C GLY A 150 15.62 -28.89 1.74
N ALA A 151 14.58 -29.05 0.91
CA ALA A 151 14.36 -30.20 0.07
C ALA A 151 15.47 -30.34 -0.98
N GLU A 152 15.79 -29.28 -1.72
CA GLU A 152 16.80 -29.29 -2.79
C GLU A 152 18.22 -29.69 -2.31
N TYR A 153 18.60 -29.32 -1.08
CA TYR A 153 19.94 -29.55 -0.53
C TYR A 153 20.00 -30.60 0.57
N ASP A 154 18.89 -31.31 0.86
CA ASP A 154 18.77 -32.24 2.00
C ASP A 154 19.14 -31.57 3.36
N TRP A 155 18.82 -30.28 3.52
CA TRP A 155 19.08 -29.53 4.75
C TRP A 155 17.92 -29.65 5.73
N GLN A 156 17.89 -30.70 6.53
CA GLN A 156 16.81 -30.95 7.49
C GLN A 156 16.53 -29.77 8.41
N TRP A 157 17.56 -29.06 8.88
CA TRP A 157 17.37 -27.90 9.75
C TRP A 157 16.58 -26.77 9.09
N LEU A 158 16.65 -26.65 7.76
CA LEU A 158 15.94 -25.63 7.01
C LEU A 158 14.48 -26.06 6.79
N ILE A 159 14.26 -27.37 6.57
CA ILE A 159 12.90 -27.96 6.53
C ILE A 159 12.22 -27.74 7.87
N ASP A 160 12.86 -28.13 8.97
CA ASP A 160 12.33 -27.95 10.33
C ASP A 160 12.03 -26.48 10.65
N ALA A 161 12.88 -25.54 10.18
CA ALA A 161 12.66 -24.11 10.32
C ALA A 161 11.46 -23.62 9.47
N GLY A 162 11.33 -24.10 8.24
CA GLY A 162 10.20 -23.80 7.35
C GLY A 162 8.86 -24.27 7.94
N ASP A 163 8.83 -25.50 8.43
CA ASP A 163 7.67 -26.09 9.10
C ASP A 163 7.29 -25.32 10.37
N TRP A 164 8.30 -24.97 11.19
CA TRP A 164 8.05 -24.15 12.38
C TRP A 164 7.49 -22.78 12.04
N ILE A 165 8.03 -22.10 11.01
CA ILE A 165 7.51 -20.80 10.57
C ILE A 165 6.04 -20.90 10.12
N ALA A 166 5.63 -22.04 9.54
CA ALA A 166 4.24 -22.27 9.12
C ALA A 166 3.27 -22.51 10.29
N THR A 167 3.76 -22.77 11.51
CA THR A 167 2.90 -22.90 12.70
C THR A 167 2.32 -21.56 13.12
N GLN A 168 1.21 -21.56 13.87
CA GLN A 168 0.60 -20.33 14.39
C GLN A 168 1.59 -19.49 15.21
N ASP A 169 2.36 -20.12 16.08
CA ASP A 169 3.38 -19.44 16.88
C ASP A 169 4.53 -18.90 16.02
N GLY A 170 4.98 -19.67 15.03
CA GLY A 170 6.01 -19.26 14.08
C GLY A 170 5.57 -18.02 13.26
N ILE A 171 4.36 -18.06 12.71
CA ILE A 171 3.74 -16.94 11.99
C ILE A 171 3.69 -15.70 12.88
N PHE A 172 3.20 -15.83 14.13
CA PHE A 172 3.12 -14.70 15.04
C PHE A 172 4.49 -14.12 15.40
N ILE A 173 5.46 -14.95 15.76
CA ILE A 173 6.80 -14.50 16.17
C ILE A 173 7.51 -13.81 15.01
N ILE A 174 7.52 -14.42 13.83
CA ILE A 174 8.13 -13.83 12.62
C ILE A 174 7.45 -12.50 12.27
N SER A 175 6.11 -12.46 12.32
CA SER A 175 5.36 -11.23 12.07
C SER A 175 5.67 -10.14 13.08
N ALA A 176 5.72 -10.47 14.37
CA ALA A 176 6.04 -9.50 15.42
C ALA A 176 7.47 -8.96 15.28
N VAL A 177 8.46 -9.80 14.99
CA VAL A 177 9.85 -9.40 14.74
C VAL A 177 9.92 -8.43 13.54
N TYR A 178 9.23 -8.77 12.46
CA TYR A 178 9.21 -7.92 11.27
C TYR A 178 8.50 -6.58 11.54
N ILE A 179 7.37 -6.55 12.27
CA ILE A 179 6.67 -5.32 12.63
C ILE A 179 7.54 -4.44 13.54
N VAL A 180 8.28 -5.03 14.48
CA VAL A 180 9.26 -4.30 15.30
C VAL A 180 10.36 -3.71 14.42
N TRP A 181 10.89 -4.47 13.45
CA TRP A 181 11.82 -3.95 12.43
C TRP A 181 11.25 -2.73 11.68
N CYS A 182 9.99 -2.80 11.23
CA CYS A 182 9.32 -1.68 10.57
C CYS A 182 9.24 -0.44 11.47
N GLY A 183 8.93 -0.62 12.75
CA GLY A 183 8.91 0.46 13.74
C GLY A 183 10.29 1.07 13.95
N LEU A 184 11.29 0.23 14.16
CA LEU A 184 12.67 0.66 14.44
C LEU A 184 13.27 1.47 13.28
N ILE A 185 13.17 1.00 12.04
CA ILE A 185 13.71 1.71 10.87
C ILE A 185 13.07 3.10 10.70
N ASN A 186 11.78 3.23 11.04
CA ASN A 186 11.06 4.50 11.01
C ASN A 186 11.46 5.44 12.16
N ILE A 187 11.77 4.92 13.36
CA ILE A 187 12.23 5.71 14.50
C ILE A 187 13.65 6.24 14.27
N LEU A 188 14.52 5.43 13.64
CA LEU A 188 15.93 5.79 13.41
C LEU A 188 16.11 6.93 12.40
N GLY A 189 15.07 7.24 11.64
CA GLY A 189 15.02 8.43 10.81
C GLY A 189 15.10 8.18 9.31
N LEU A 190 14.65 9.19 8.56
CA LEU A 190 14.44 9.10 7.12
C LEU A 190 15.73 8.84 6.33
N ARG A 191 16.88 9.34 6.81
CA ARG A 191 18.17 9.14 6.14
C ARG A 191 18.59 7.67 6.10
N LEU A 192 18.49 6.97 7.24
CA LEU A 192 18.79 5.53 7.31
C LEU A 192 17.79 4.72 6.49
N TYR A 193 16.50 5.07 6.62
CA TYR A 193 15.43 4.47 5.83
C TYR A 193 15.73 4.54 4.32
N THR A 194 16.04 5.72 3.78
CA THR A 194 16.32 5.90 2.35
C THR A 194 17.60 5.19 1.89
N LEU A 195 18.61 5.08 2.75
CA LEU A 195 19.82 4.33 2.46
C LEU A 195 19.52 2.85 2.27
N ILE A 196 18.85 2.22 3.25
CA ILE A 196 18.48 0.80 3.19
C ILE A 196 17.56 0.56 2.00
N GLN A 197 16.53 1.40 1.81
CA GLN A 197 15.60 1.34 0.71
C GLN A 197 16.30 1.29 -0.65
N ARG A 198 17.31 2.13 -0.89
CA ARG A 198 18.03 2.16 -2.17
C ARG A 198 18.79 0.86 -2.44
N TYR A 199 19.55 0.36 -1.47
CA TYR A 199 20.34 -0.86 -1.65
C TYR A 199 19.42 -2.08 -1.85
N VAL A 200 18.42 -2.24 -1.03
CA VAL A 200 17.47 -3.35 -1.11
C VAL A 200 16.66 -3.29 -2.42
N PHE A 201 16.23 -2.10 -2.83
CA PHE A 201 15.51 -1.91 -4.09
C PHE A 201 16.36 -2.32 -5.30
N TRP A 202 17.60 -1.87 -5.41
CA TRP A 202 18.43 -2.19 -6.56
C TRP A 202 18.86 -3.65 -6.59
N LEU A 203 19.08 -4.27 -5.43
CA LEU A 203 19.33 -5.70 -5.34
C LEU A 203 18.09 -6.50 -5.79
N GLY A 204 16.91 -6.13 -5.28
CA GLY A 204 15.65 -6.75 -5.69
C GLY A 204 15.37 -6.58 -7.19
N MET A 205 15.63 -5.38 -7.75
CA MET A 205 15.49 -5.12 -9.19
C MET A 205 16.48 -5.91 -10.06
N ALA A 206 17.69 -6.14 -9.58
CA ALA A 206 18.64 -7.01 -10.27
C ALA A 206 18.11 -8.46 -10.33
N CYS A 207 17.57 -8.97 -9.23
CA CYS A 207 16.93 -10.29 -9.22
C CYS A 207 15.68 -10.34 -10.14
N VAL A 208 14.83 -9.28 -10.13
CA VAL A 208 13.70 -9.13 -11.04
C VAL A 208 14.16 -9.24 -12.50
N ALA A 209 15.23 -8.53 -12.87
CA ALA A 209 15.76 -8.56 -14.23
C ALA A 209 16.29 -9.95 -14.62
N ILE A 210 17.00 -10.63 -13.70
CA ILE A 210 17.51 -12.00 -13.93
C ILE A 210 16.34 -12.97 -14.13
N VAL A 211 15.31 -12.91 -13.26
CA VAL A 211 14.12 -13.77 -13.36
C VAL A 211 13.36 -13.50 -14.65
N LEU A 212 13.17 -12.24 -15.06
CA LEU A 212 12.52 -11.92 -16.34
C LEU A 212 13.28 -12.52 -17.53
N VAL A 213 14.61 -12.40 -17.53
CA VAL A 213 15.45 -12.99 -18.59
C VAL A 213 15.33 -14.50 -18.56
N MET A 214 15.35 -15.14 -17.40
CA MET A 214 15.17 -16.59 -17.26
C MET A 214 13.83 -17.03 -17.83
N LEU A 215 12.72 -16.38 -17.44
CA LEU A 215 11.39 -16.73 -17.94
C LEU A 215 11.23 -16.58 -19.45
N LEU A 216 11.98 -15.66 -20.11
CA LEU A 216 11.98 -15.54 -21.58
C LEU A 216 12.57 -16.76 -22.30
N PHE A 217 13.44 -17.51 -21.63
CA PHE A 217 14.10 -18.70 -22.20
C PHE A 217 13.56 -20.01 -21.66
N THR A 218 12.59 -19.99 -20.75
CA THR A 218 11.93 -21.17 -20.20
C THR A 218 10.66 -21.48 -21.01
N SER A 219 10.53 -22.71 -21.49
CA SER A 219 9.32 -23.18 -22.17
C SER A 219 8.32 -23.76 -21.17
N HIS A 220 7.08 -24.02 -21.62
CA HIS A 220 6.07 -24.75 -20.84
C HIS A 220 6.56 -26.16 -20.49
N ASP A 221 7.13 -26.87 -21.45
CA ASP A 221 7.62 -28.24 -21.25
C ASP A 221 8.78 -28.29 -20.23
N ASP A 222 9.65 -27.27 -20.24
CA ASP A 222 10.71 -27.16 -19.22
C ASP A 222 10.11 -27.00 -17.82
N PHE A 223 9.11 -26.14 -17.65
CA PHE A 223 8.43 -25.96 -16.37
C PHE A 223 7.76 -27.26 -15.88
N VAL A 224 7.01 -27.94 -16.75
CA VAL A 224 6.34 -29.20 -16.42
C VAL A 224 7.36 -30.27 -16.01
N ASN A 225 8.44 -30.41 -16.76
CA ASN A 225 9.50 -31.40 -16.45
C ASN A 225 10.20 -31.07 -15.13
N ASN A 226 10.53 -29.78 -14.87
CA ASN A 226 11.20 -29.34 -13.65
C ASN A 226 10.31 -29.51 -12.43
N LEU A 227 9.00 -29.14 -12.54
CA LEU A 227 8.04 -29.35 -11.45
C LEU A 227 7.88 -30.83 -11.14
N ASN A 228 7.65 -31.68 -12.15
CA ASN A 228 7.48 -33.11 -11.96
C ASN A 228 8.75 -33.76 -11.38
N GLY A 229 9.94 -33.40 -11.87
CA GLY A 229 11.21 -33.88 -11.35
C GLY A 229 11.41 -33.52 -9.87
N PHE A 230 11.24 -32.25 -9.53
CA PHE A 230 11.37 -31.78 -8.15
C PHE A 230 10.38 -32.48 -7.21
N MET A 231 9.12 -32.64 -7.62
CA MET A 231 8.07 -33.25 -6.82
C MET A 231 8.25 -34.76 -6.67
N SER A 232 8.73 -35.46 -7.70
CA SER A 232 9.03 -36.90 -7.64
C SER A 232 10.26 -37.19 -6.76
N GLU A 233 11.31 -36.36 -6.87
CA GLU A 233 12.55 -36.54 -6.09
C GLU A 233 12.38 -36.24 -4.59
N ASN A 234 11.58 -35.23 -4.24
CA ASN A 234 11.52 -34.72 -2.88
C ASN A 234 10.22 -35.07 -2.13
N TYR A 235 9.13 -35.40 -2.83
CA TYR A 235 7.80 -35.58 -2.24
C TYR A 235 7.08 -36.85 -2.70
N ASP A 236 7.73 -37.73 -3.47
CA ASP A 236 7.17 -38.97 -4.01
C ASP A 236 5.86 -38.76 -4.85
N VAL A 237 5.74 -37.60 -5.51
CA VAL A 237 4.58 -37.27 -6.35
C VAL A 237 4.98 -37.30 -7.83
N ASP A 238 4.66 -38.40 -8.50
CA ASP A 238 4.87 -38.53 -9.95
C ASP A 238 3.81 -37.72 -10.72
N ASN A 239 4.22 -37.07 -11.83
CA ASN A 239 3.33 -36.25 -12.66
C ASN A 239 2.54 -35.19 -11.89
N ALA A 240 3.20 -34.47 -10.97
CA ALA A 240 2.58 -33.48 -10.12
C ALA A 240 1.75 -32.43 -10.89
N TYR A 241 2.22 -32.01 -12.07
CA TYR A 241 1.51 -31.08 -12.93
C TYR A 241 0.10 -31.57 -13.30
N GLN A 242 0.00 -32.82 -13.81
CA GLN A 242 -1.29 -33.38 -14.18
C GLN A 242 -2.14 -33.71 -12.97
N THR A 243 -1.53 -34.19 -11.88
CA THR A 243 -2.22 -34.47 -10.61
C THR A 243 -2.92 -33.23 -10.04
N VAL A 244 -2.27 -32.06 -10.10
CA VAL A 244 -2.88 -30.78 -9.69
C VAL A 244 -4.09 -30.43 -10.54
N ILE A 245 -4.01 -30.59 -11.87
CA ILE A 245 -5.13 -30.33 -12.78
C ILE A 245 -6.28 -31.29 -12.53
N ASP A 246 -6.00 -32.58 -12.39
CA ASP A 246 -7.03 -33.61 -12.16
C ASP A 246 -7.78 -33.40 -10.84
N LEU A 247 -7.09 -32.98 -9.79
CA LEU A 247 -7.68 -32.71 -8.47
C LEU A 247 -8.34 -31.33 -8.38
N GLY A 248 -7.75 -30.30 -9.00
CA GLY A 248 -8.26 -28.94 -8.97
C GLY A 248 -9.37 -28.65 -9.96
N GLY A 249 -9.60 -29.58 -10.89
CA GLY A 249 -10.62 -29.50 -11.93
C GLY A 249 -10.17 -28.67 -13.14
N THR A 250 -10.98 -28.79 -14.20
CA THR A 250 -10.80 -28.07 -15.45
C THR A 250 -11.82 -26.95 -15.59
N ALA A 251 -11.41 -25.81 -16.14
CA ALA A 251 -12.29 -24.71 -16.47
C ALA A 251 -12.14 -24.31 -17.94
N ASP A 252 -13.15 -23.66 -18.49
CA ASP A 252 -13.01 -22.98 -19.78
C ASP A 252 -12.05 -21.80 -19.60
N THR A 253 -10.90 -21.87 -20.25
CA THR A 253 -9.86 -20.81 -20.23
C THR A 253 -9.86 -19.97 -21.51
N SER A 254 -10.94 -20.05 -22.32
CA SER A 254 -11.11 -19.18 -23.49
C SER A 254 -11.20 -17.70 -23.06
N PHE A 255 -10.58 -16.83 -23.87
CA PHE A 255 -10.49 -15.41 -23.51
C PHE A 255 -11.86 -14.73 -23.39
N SER A 256 -12.13 -14.10 -22.25
CA SER A 256 -13.26 -13.21 -21.96
C SER A 256 -12.77 -11.82 -21.55
N LEU A 257 -13.16 -10.80 -22.31
CA LEU A 257 -12.84 -9.42 -21.95
C LEU A 257 -13.55 -9.00 -20.65
N TRP A 258 -14.77 -9.48 -20.43
CA TRP A 258 -15.53 -9.14 -19.22
C TRP A 258 -14.87 -9.72 -17.97
N ASP A 259 -14.49 -10.99 -18.00
CA ASP A 259 -13.77 -11.63 -16.89
C ASP A 259 -12.41 -10.97 -16.66
N THR A 260 -11.77 -10.48 -17.71
CA THR A 260 -10.53 -9.71 -17.62
C THR A 260 -10.74 -8.37 -16.88
N ILE A 261 -11.85 -7.68 -17.16
CA ILE A 261 -12.22 -6.44 -16.45
C ILE A 261 -12.54 -6.75 -14.97
N LEU A 262 -13.25 -7.84 -14.70
CA LEU A 262 -13.53 -8.27 -13.33
C LEU A 262 -12.24 -8.67 -12.60
N ALA A 263 -11.34 -9.40 -13.23
CA ALA A 263 -10.04 -9.75 -12.66
C ALA A 263 -9.20 -8.52 -12.29
N ALA A 264 -9.35 -7.38 -13.00
CA ALA A 264 -8.65 -6.14 -12.68
C ALA A 264 -9.00 -5.58 -11.28
N VAL A 265 -10.15 -5.94 -10.72
CA VAL A 265 -10.56 -5.55 -9.36
C VAL A 265 -9.61 -6.10 -8.31
N PHE A 266 -9.08 -7.34 -8.44
CA PHE A 266 -8.11 -7.91 -7.51
C PHE A 266 -6.80 -7.09 -7.44
N PHE A 267 -6.40 -6.48 -8.56
CA PHE A 267 -5.17 -5.69 -8.63
C PHE A 267 -5.36 -4.26 -8.08
N SER A 268 -6.60 -3.78 -7.95
CA SER A 268 -6.88 -2.41 -7.48
C SER A 268 -6.43 -2.18 -6.03
N LEU A 269 -6.51 -3.20 -5.16
CA LEU A 269 -6.04 -3.10 -3.77
C LEU A 269 -4.52 -2.83 -3.68
N PHE A 270 -3.77 -3.16 -4.72
CA PHE A 270 -2.31 -3.08 -4.70
C PHE A 270 -1.78 -1.97 -5.63
N LEU A 271 -2.39 -1.78 -6.81
CA LEU A 271 -1.96 -0.77 -7.77
C LEU A 271 -2.49 0.64 -7.46
N ALA A 272 -3.53 0.80 -6.64
CA ALA A 272 -4.05 2.11 -6.26
C ALA A 272 -3.23 2.80 -5.13
N PHE A 273 -1.92 2.56 -5.05
CA PHE A 273 -1.02 3.20 -4.08
C PHE A 273 0.17 3.96 -4.69
N PRO A 274 0.11 4.45 -5.95
CA PRO A 274 1.24 5.15 -6.56
C PRO A 274 1.55 6.49 -5.86
N HIS A 275 0.59 7.00 -5.14
CA HIS A 275 0.61 8.28 -4.44
C HIS A 275 1.11 8.19 -2.99
N TRP A 276 1.55 7.02 -2.53
CA TRP A 276 1.89 6.83 -1.12
C TRP A 276 2.93 7.83 -0.61
N GLY A 277 3.83 8.28 -1.50
CA GLY A 277 4.81 9.33 -1.20
C GLY A 277 4.23 10.72 -0.91
N VAL A 278 2.96 11.01 -1.24
CA VAL A 278 2.37 12.32 -0.93
C VAL A 278 2.16 12.53 0.57
N MET A 279 2.11 11.43 1.36
CA MET A 279 2.03 11.51 2.82
C MET A 279 3.26 12.21 3.42
N GLN A 280 4.43 12.11 2.76
CA GLN A 280 5.68 12.78 3.11
C GLN A 280 5.90 14.08 2.31
N GLY A 281 4.86 14.70 1.79
CA GLY A 281 4.96 15.87 0.90
C GLY A 281 5.81 17.02 1.43
N GLY A 282 5.82 17.24 2.75
CA GLY A 282 6.68 18.22 3.42
C GLY A 282 8.16 17.81 3.51
N GLU A 283 8.47 16.51 3.39
CA GLU A 283 9.82 15.95 3.50
C GLU A 283 10.49 15.73 2.13
N ILE A 284 9.75 15.88 1.02
CA ILE A 284 10.23 15.69 -0.36
C ILE A 284 10.90 16.98 -0.88
N LYS A 285 12.12 16.85 -1.40
CA LYS A 285 12.79 17.93 -2.10
C LYS A 285 12.07 18.20 -3.42
N ARG A 286 11.86 19.51 -3.76
CA ARG A 286 11.17 19.94 -4.99
C ARG A 286 9.72 19.46 -5.12
N ALA A 287 9.01 19.18 -4.02
CA ALA A 287 7.60 18.79 -4.03
C ALA A 287 6.67 19.82 -4.74
N GLY A 288 7.06 21.10 -4.83
CA GLY A 288 6.35 22.11 -5.62
C GLY A 288 6.54 22.03 -7.15
N SER A 289 7.26 21.05 -7.69
CA SER A 289 7.49 20.86 -9.12
C SER A 289 6.62 19.76 -9.70
N LEU A 290 5.65 20.11 -10.55
CA LEU A 290 4.76 19.13 -11.19
C LEU A 290 5.53 18.08 -11.99
N ARG A 291 6.54 18.49 -12.75
CA ARG A 291 7.37 17.53 -13.53
C ARG A 291 8.06 16.51 -12.63
N SER A 292 8.58 16.94 -11.48
CA SER A 292 9.22 16.04 -10.51
C SER A 292 8.19 15.08 -9.89
N ASN A 293 7.01 15.58 -9.56
CA ASN A 293 5.94 14.77 -8.96
C ASN A 293 5.33 13.78 -9.97
N LEU A 294 5.16 14.18 -11.23
CA LEU A 294 4.75 13.25 -12.30
C LEU A 294 5.76 12.12 -12.46
N TYR A 295 7.07 12.42 -12.40
CA TYR A 295 8.11 11.40 -12.46
C TYR A 295 8.03 10.44 -11.26
N SER A 296 7.94 10.98 -10.04
CA SER A 296 8.00 10.14 -8.83
C SER A 296 6.69 9.40 -8.53
N ILE A 297 5.53 9.86 -9.00
CA ILE A 297 4.23 9.24 -8.73
C ILE A 297 3.74 8.49 -9.98
N ALA A 298 3.40 9.20 -11.07
CA ALA A 298 2.90 8.55 -12.28
C ALA A 298 3.95 7.70 -13.00
N GLY A 299 5.24 8.12 -12.97
CA GLY A 299 6.33 7.31 -13.50
C GLY A 299 6.56 6.03 -12.70
N ALA A 300 6.35 6.03 -11.38
CA ALA A 300 6.40 4.83 -10.56
C ALA A 300 5.27 3.86 -10.91
N GLU A 301 4.05 4.38 -11.08
CA GLU A 301 2.89 3.58 -11.46
C GLU A 301 3.08 2.89 -12.80
N VAL A 302 3.40 3.68 -13.85
CA VAL A 302 3.61 3.12 -15.20
C VAL A 302 4.72 2.08 -15.22
N PHE A 303 5.84 2.36 -14.54
CA PHE A 303 6.93 1.40 -14.41
C PHE A 303 6.47 0.11 -13.75
N SER A 304 5.71 0.21 -12.65
CA SER A 304 5.28 -0.94 -11.86
C SER A 304 4.30 -1.83 -12.63
N PHE A 305 3.20 -1.28 -13.14
CA PHE A 305 2.22 -2.12 -13.81
C PHE A 305 2.75 -2.73 -15.12
N VAL A 306 3.66 -2.06 -15.84
CA VAL A 306 4.29 -2.62 -17.04
C VAL A 306 5.16 -3.83 -16.69
N ILE A 307 6.00 -3.73 -15.64
CA ILE A 307 6.81 -4.87 -15.19
C ILE A 307 5.92 -6.02 -14.71
N ILE A 308 4.88 -5.73 -13.93
CA ILE A 308 3.92 -6.75 -13.45
C ILE A 308 3.19 -7.42 -14.61
N ALA A 309 2.76 -6.66 -15.63
CA ALA A 309 2.09 -7.21 -16.81
C ALA A 309 3.01 -8.12 -17.63
N ILE A 310 4.30 -7.75 -17.78
CA ILE A 310 5.31 -8.59 -18.44
C ILE A 310 5.50 -9.90 -17.66
N PHE A 311 5.65 -9.83 -16.34
CA PHE A 311 5.72 -11.01 -15.49
C PHE A 311 4.49 -11.91 -15.65
N ALA A 312 3.29 -11.31 -15.57
CA ALA A 312 2.04 -12.04 -15.72
C ALA A 312 1.93 -12.75 -17.06
N ALA A 313 2.30 -12.07 -18.16
CA ALA A 313 2.28 -12.64 -19.50
C ALA A 313 3.25 -13.82 -19.65
N LEU A 314 4.49 -13.66 -19.18
CA LEU A 314 5.51 -14.71 -19.23
C LEU A 314 5.13 -15.91 -18.35
N LEU A 315 4.64 -15.66 -17.15
CA LEU A 315 4.28 -16.74 -16.24
C LEU A 315 3.09 -17.56 -16.75
N VAL A 316 2.03 -16.91 -17.27
CA VAL A 316 0.90 -17.62 -17.87
C VAL A 316 1.34 -18.48 -19.07
N SER A 317 2.28 -17.99 -19.88
CA SER A 317 2.79 -18.76 -21.05
C SER A 317 3.58 -20.01 -20.65
N ILE A 318 4.18 -20.01 -19.45
CA ILE A 318 5.00 -21.12 -18.94
C ILE A 318 4.16 -22.08 -18.09
N VAL A 319 3.36 -21.54 -17.15
CA VAL A 319 2.61 -22.36 -16.18
C VAL A 319 1.28 -22.87 -16.73
N SER A 320 0.65 -22.19 -17.66
CA SER A 320 -0.70 -22.30 -18.23
C SER A 320 -1.81 -21.74 -17.33
N SER A 321 -2.88 -21.24 -17.96
CA SER A 321 -4.07 -20.75 -17.26
C SER A 321 -4.83 -21.88 -16.55
N GLU A 322 -4.85 -23.08 -17.12
CA GLU A 322 -5.51 -24.25 -16.54
C GLU A 322 -4.86 -24.69 -15.23
N PHE A 323 -3.53 -24.78 -15.21
CA PHE A 323 -2.80 -25.12 -13.98
C PHE A 323 -2.94 -24.04 -12.90
N LEU A 324 -2.92 -22.76 -13.27
CA LEU A 324 -3.15 -21.66 -12.33
C LEU A 324 -4.55 -21.71 -11.72
N PHE A 325 -5.57 -22.00 -12.51
CA PHE A 325 -6.93 -22.20 -12.04
C PHE A 325 -7.00 -23.37 -11.05
N ALA A 326 -6.50 -24.55 -11.46
CA ALA A 326 -6.56 -25.77 -10.66
C ALA A 326 -5.78 -25.62 -9.33
N SER A 327 -4.53 -25.17 -9.40
CA SER A 327 -3.68 -24.97 -8.20
C SER A 327 -4.25 -23.91 -7.26
N GLY A 328 -4.77 -22.79 -7.78
CA GLY A 328 -5.44 -21.76 -7.00
C GLY A 328 -6.74 -22.26 -6.35
N GLY A 329 -7.54 -23.05 -7.09
CA GLY A 329 -8.75 -23.68 -6.59
C GLY A 329 -8.48 -24.64 -5.43
N LEU A 330 -7.44 -25.48 -5.54
CA LEU A 330 -7.01 -26.38 -4.46
C LEU A 330 -6.54 -25.61 -3.22
N PHE A 331 -5.82 -24.52 -3.43
CA PHE A 331 -5.30 -23.71 -2.33
C PHE A 331 -6.42 -22.96 -1.60
N TYR A 332 -7.25 -22.19 -2.31
CA TYR A 332 -8.34 -21.42 -1.69
C TYR A 332 -9.49 -22.30 -1.19
N GLY A 333 -9.69 -23.46 -1.81
CA GLY A 333 -10.62 -24.48 -1.33
C GLY A 333 -10.13 -25.28 -0.12
N ALA A 334 -8.90 -25.02 0.35
CA ALA A 334 -8.23 -25.73 1.44
C ALA A 334 -8.35 -27.27 1.27
N SER A 335 -8.12 -27.75 0.04
CA SER A 335 -8.23 -29.19 -0.27
C SER A 335 -7.18 -29.99 0.50
N PRO A 336 -7.57 -31.02 1.27
CA PRO A 336 -6.62 -31.87 1.97
C PRO A 336 -5.77 -32.71 1.01
N ASP A 337 -6.23 -32.90 -0.24
CA ASP A 337 -5.54 -33.71 -1.25
C ASP A 337 -4.59 -32.88 -2.13
N ASN A 338 -4.36 -31.59 -1.77
CA ASN A 338 -3.42 -30.73 -2.51
C ASN A 338 -2.00 -31.32 -2.45
N PRO A 339 -1.40 -31.72 -3.59
CA PRO A 339 -0.10 -32.35 -3.60
C PRO A 339 1.06 -31.36 -3.45
N LEU A 340 0.79 -30.05 -3.60
CA LEU A 340 1.84 -29.03 -3.57
C LEU A 340 2.30 -28.78 -2.13
N PRO A 341 3.63 -28.84 -1.86
CA PRO A 341 4.18 -28.70 -0.50
C PRO A 341 4.12 -27.27 0.03
N VAL A 342 3.95 -26.30 -0.87
CA VAL A 342 3.89 -24.88 -0.55
C VAL A 342 2.75 -24.22 -1.33
N PRO A 343 2.25 -23.05 -0.88
CA PRO A 343 1.21 -22.32 -1.61
C PRO A 343 1.60 -22.04 -3.07
N PRO A 344 0.69 -22.22 -4.04
CA PRO A 344 0.96 -22.09 -5.48
C PRO A 344 1.06 -20.62 -5.92
N PHE A 345 1.94 -19.86 -5.28
CA PHE A 345 2.16 -18.47 -5.62
C PHE A 345 3.30 -18.31 -6.63
N PHE A 346 3.35 -17.12 -7.20
CA PHE A 346 4.35 -16.69 -8.15
C PHE A 346 5.80 -17.11 -7.78
N GLY A 347 6.17 -17.03 -6.50
CA GLY A 347 7.50 -17.40 -6.00
C GLY A 347 7.84 -18.86 -6.19
N PHE A 348 6.87 -19.75 -5.96
CA PHE A 348 7.01 -21.18 -6.17
C PHE A 348 7.22 -21.50 -7.66
N PHE A 349 6.39 -20.93 -8.53
CA PHE A 349 6.51 -21.17 -9.98
C PHE A 349 7.84 -20.65 -10.54
N VAL A 350 8.27 -19.47 -10.14
CA VAL A 350 9.57 -18.90 -10.55
C VAL A 350 10.73 -19.74 -10.05
N ALA A 351 10.66 -20.23 -8.81
CA ALA A 351 11.73 -21.04 -8.21
C ALA A 351 11.99 -22.33 -8.98
N LEU A 352 10.93 -22.97 -9.48
CA LEU A 352 11.02 -24.23 -10.21
C LEU A 352 11.13 -24.09 -11.73
N ALA A 353 10.83 -22.92 -12.30
CA ALA A 353 10.78 -22.73 -13.74
C ALA A 353 12.08 -23.08 -14.47
N ALA A 354 13.24 -22.90 -13.85
CA ALA A 354 14.54 -23.09 -14.50
C ALA A 354 15.25 -24.42 -14.16
N GLY A 355 14.69 -25.27 -13.30
CA GLY A 355 15.28 -26.55 -12.91
C GLY A 355 16.69 -26.46 -12.32
N SER A 356 17.00 -25.37 -11.63
CA SER A 356 18.33 -25.14 -11.05
C SER A 356 18.22 -24.49 -9.68
N PRO A 357 18.91 -25.03 -8.65
CA PRO A 357 18.88 -24.51 -7.29
C PRO A 357 19.32 -23.04 -7.18
N VAL A 358 20.16 -22.57 -8.10
CA VAL A 358 20.58 -21.16 -8.15
C VAL A 358 19.38 -20.22 -8.33
N PHE A 359 18.38 -20.63 -9.10
CA PHE A 359 17.19 -19.81 -9.33
C PHE A 359 16.22 -19.83 -8.15
N ILE A 360 16.22 -20.91 -7.33
CA ILE A 360 15.52 -20.89 -6.04
C ILE A 360 16.10 -19.81 -5.13
N TRP A 361 17.44 -19.69 -5.06
CA TRP A 361 18.10 -18.61 -4.31
C TRP A 361 17.80 -17.21 -4.88
N ILE A 362 17.83 -17.05 -6.19
CA ILE A 362 17.52 -15.75 -6.84
C ILE A 362 16.07 -15.36 -6.57
N ALA A 363 15.12 -16.29 -6.67
CA ALA A 363 13.73 -16.08 -6.35
C ALA A 363 13.55 -15.73 -4.87
N PHE A 364 14.21 -16.44 -3.95
CA PHE A 364 14.19 -16.12 -2.53
C PHE A 364 14.71 -14.71 -2.25
N ILE A 365 15.89 -14.35 -2.77
CA ILE A 365 16.45 -13.00 -2.59
C ILE A 365 15.53 -11.93 -3.16
N MET A 366 14.93 -12.17 -4.34
CA MET A 366 13.96 -11.28 -4.94
C MET A 366 12.77 -11.05 -4.00
N PHE A 367 12.10 -12.14 -3.56
CA PHE A 367 10.94 -12.05 -2.68
C PHE A 367 11.30 -11.41 -1.34
N PHE A 368 12.44 -11.76 -0.75
CA PHE A 368 12.92 -11.21 0.51
C PHE A 368 13.21 -9.71 0.42
N CYS A 369 13.85 -9.23 -0.65
CA CYS A 369 14.10 -7.80 -0.85
C CYS A 369 12.80 -6.99 -0.96
N TRP A 370 11.82 -7.50 -1.71
CA TRP A 370 10.53 -6.85 -1.85
C TRP A 370 9.69 -6.93 -0.58
N TYR A 371 9.80 -8.01 0.17
CA TYR A 371 9.16 -8.18 1.48
C TYR A 371 9.71 -7.21 2.52
N ILE A 372 11.03 -7.19 2.73
CA ILE A 372 11.65 -6.48 3.85
C ILE A 372 11.42 -4.96 3.81
N MET A 373 11.14 -4.38 2.64
CA MET A 373 10.88 -2.95 2.44
C MET A 373 9.40 -2.61 2.17
N LEU A 374 8.51 -3.59 2.10
CA LEU A 374 7.09 -3.34 1.86
C LEU A 374 6.41 -2.68 3.06
N ALA A 375 6.39 -3.35 4.21
CA ALA A 375 5.67 -2.86 5.37
C ALA A 375 6.28 -1.60 6.01
N PRO A 376 7.61 -1.31 5.99
CA PRO A 376 8.13 -0.06 6.53
C PRO A 376 7.57 1.21 5.87
N ASN A 377 7.02 1.10 4.65
CA ASN A 377 6.38 2.22 3.95
C ASN A 377 5.09 2.68 4.65
N ALA A 378 4.28 1.75 5.15
CA ALA A 378 2.97 2.05 5.72
C ALA A 378 3.05 2.90 7.00
N PRO A 379 3.85 2.56 8.04
CA PRO A 379 4.01 3.41 9.21
C PRO A 379 4.58 4.78 8.86
N LEU A 380 5.44 4.89 7.83
CA LEU A 380 5.97 6.16 7.39
C LEU A 380 4.85 7.09 6.90
N GLY A 381 3.93 6.60 6.08
CA GLY A 381 2.76 7.36 5.60
C GLY A 381 1.73 7.63 6.70
N ALA A 382 1.26 6.59 7.37
CA ALA A 382 0.21 6.67 8.38
C ALA A 382 0.55 7.62 9.54
N THR A 383 1.80 7.59 10.02
CA THR A 383 2.21 8.45 11.12
C THR A 383 2.28 9.92 10.74
N ARG A 384 2.53 10.28 9.46
CA ARG A 384 2.44 11.67 8.97
C ARG A 384 0.99 12.15 8.93
N VAL A 385 0.04 11.30 8.58
CA VAL A 385 -1.38 11.61 8.72
C VAL A 385 -1.74 11.84 10.19
N MET A 386 -1.30 10.99 11.12
CA MET A 386 -1.53 11.17 12.55
C MET A 386 -0.94 12.50 13.06
N VAL A 387 0.25 12.89 12.60
CA VAL A 387 0.87 14.20 12.90
C VAL A 387 0.00 15.34 12.38
N ALA A 388 -0.43 15.30 11.13
CA ALA A 388 -1.29 16.32 10.53
C ALA A 388 -2.63 16.45 11.27
N MET A 389 -3.25 15.32 11.64
CA MET A 389 -4.48 15.30 12.45
C MET A 389 -4.27 15.86 13.87
N SER A 390 -3.10 15.65 14.46
CA SER A 390 -2.78 16.20 15.78
C SER A 390 -2.58 17.72 15.74
N PHE A 391 -1.99 18.25 14.65
CA PHE A 391 -1.87 19.70 14.44
C PHE A 391 -3.23 20.37 14.26
N ASP A 392 -4.17 19.69 13.62
CA ASP A 392 -5.56 20.14 13.50
C ASP A 392 -6.38 19.79 14.77
N ARG A 393 -5.74 19.26 15.82
CA ARG A 393 -6.32 18.91 17.12
C ARG A 393 -7.40 17.83 17.08
N VAL A 394 -7.50 17.08 15.99
CA VAL A 394 -8.37 15.90 15.85
C VAL A 394 -7.80 14.71 16.64
N LEU A 395 -6.48 14.62 16.74
CA LEU A 395 -5.80 13.69 17.65
C LEU A 395 -5.14 14.44 18.82
N PRO A 396 -4.81 13.74 19.91
CA PRO A 396 -4.03 14.31 21.01
C PRO A 396 -2.69 14.87 20.53
N GLU A 397 -2.24 15.99 21.09
CA GLU A 397 -1.04 16.72 20.66
C GLU A 397 0.27 15.92 20.78
N TRP A 398 0.32 14.93 21.65
CA TRP A 398 1.50 14.09 21.82
C TRP A 398 1.81 13.19 20.61
N PHE A 399 0.83 12.90 19.75
CA PHE A 399 1.04 12.23 18.47
C PHE A 399 1.86 13.09 17.49
N GLY A 400 1.71 14.41 17.55
CA GLY A 400 2.44 15.34 16.70
C GLY A 400 3.84 15.71 17.19
N ARG A 401 4.31 15.15 18.31
CA ARG A 401 5.65 15.45 18.83
C ARG A 401 6.72 14.76 18.00
N VAL A 402 7.54 15.56 17.32
CA VAL A 402 8.68 15.09 16.53
C VAL A 402 9.95 15.10 17.38
N ASN A 403 10.71 14.01 17.34
CA ASN A 403 11.98 13.89 18.04
C ASN A 403 13.03 14.79 17.39
N PRO A 404 13.73 15.66 18.14
CA PRO A 404 14.70 16.61 17.56
C PRO A 404 15.92 15.95 16.91
N ARG A 405 16.26 14.70 17.27
CA ARG A 405 17.44 13.99 16.74
C ARG A 405 17.15 13.20 15.48
N SER A 406 16.02 12.46 15.46
CA SER A 406 15.64 11.61 14.33
C SER A 406 14.68 12.29 13.35
N HIS A 407 14.12 13.44 13.72
CA HIS A 407 13.08 14.16 12.97
C HIS A 407 11.86 13.29 12.64
N THR A 408 11.51 12.37 13.55
CA THR A 408 10.40 11.42 13.38
C THR A 408 9.39 11.51 14.52
N PRO A 409 8.10 11.23 14.29
CA PRO A 409 7.07 11.21 15.32
C PRO A 409 7.07 9.89 16.09
N VAL A 410 8.05 9.71 16.97
CA VAL A 410 8.31 8.44 17.69
C VAL A 410 7.06 7.90 18.40
N ASN A 411 6.27 8.76 19.06
CA ASN A 411 5.06 8.33 19.78
C ASN A 411 4.03 7.69 18.83
N SER A 412 3.80 8.32 17.67
CA SER A 412 2.89 7.81 16.65
C SER A 412 3.38 6.47 16.09
N ILE A 413 4.70 6.33 15.85
CA ILE A 413 5.30 5.10 15.35
C ILE A 413 5.13 3.97 16.37
N ILE A 414 5.41 4.21 17.66
CA ILE A 414 5.26 3.19 18.71
C ILE A 414 3.82 2.70 18.81
N VAL A 415 2.84 3.62 18.87
CA VAL A 415 1.42 3.24 18.95
C VAL A 415 0.99 2.43 17.71
N PHE A 416 1.37 2.90 16.53
CA PHE A 416 1.08 2.21 15.29
C PHE A 416 1.68 0.78 15.31
N THR A 417 2.95 0.63 15.71
CA THR A 417 3.65 -0.66 15.81
C THR A 417 2.96 -1.62 16.79
N VAL A 418 2.55 -1.12 17.98
CA VAL A 418 1.86 -1.95 18.98
C VAL A 418 0.51 -2.44 18.45
N ILE A 419 -0.26 -1.58 17.76
CA ILE A 419 -1.52 -1.99 17.15
C ILE A 419 -1.26 -3.04 16.05
N CYS A 420 -0.25 -2.87 15.21
CA CYS A 420 0.11 -3.85 14.18
C CYS A 420 0.45 -5.22 14.77
N ILE A 421 1.18 -5.27 15.91
CA ILE A 421 1.49 -6.55 16.58
C ILE A 421 0.21 -7.22 17.10
N ALA A 422 -0.72 -6.44 17.68
CA ALA A 422 -2.01 -6.98 18.13
C ALA A 422 -2.84 -7.54 16.96
N VAL A 423 -2.83 -6.86 15.81
CA VAL A 423 -3.51 -7.35 14.58
C VAL A 423 -2.77 -8.57 13.99
N ALA A 424 -1.44 -8.63 14.08
CA ALA A 424 -0.69 -9.82 13.64
C ALA A 424 -1.05 -11.07 14.45
N ALA A 425 -1.42 -10.92 15.73
CA ALA A 425 -1.94 -12.03 16.53
C ALA A 425 -3.28 -12.57 15.96
N LEU A 426 -4.14 -11.68 15.44
CA LEU A 426 -5.39 -12.13 14.79
C LEU A 426 -5.07 -12.93 13.52
N TYR A 427 -4.12 -12.51 12.70
CA TYR A 427 -3.70 -13.28 11.52
C TYR A 427 -3.12 -14.66 11.87
N ALA A 428 -2.44 -14.78 13.00
CA ALA A 428 -1.78 -16.01 13.39
C ALA A 428 -2.72 -17.02 14.07
N TYR A 429 -3.68 -16.53 14.85
CA TYR A 429 -4.49 -17.38 15.74
C TYR A 429 -5.97 -17.46 15.35
N GLU A 430 -6.46 -16.59 14.45
CA GLU A 430 -7.87 -16.55 14.01
C GLU A 430 -7.95 -16.83 12.50
N GLU A 431 -8.27 -18.05 12.11
CA GLU A 431 -8.33 -18.49 10.71
C GLU A 431 -9.32 -17.66 9.86
N SER A 432 -10.40 -17.18 10.48
CA SER A 432 -11.41 -16.33 9.82
C SER A 432 -10.94 -14.92 9.49
N PHE A 433 -9.77 -14.49 10.01
CA PHE A 433 -9.32 -13.11 9.87
C PHE A 433 -8.63 -12.82 8.52
N ALA A 434 -7.83 -13.75 8.01
CA ALA A 434 -7.08 -13.56 6.77
C ALA A 434 -7.98 -13.27 5.54
N PRO A 435 -9.13 -13.96 5.35
CA PRO A 435 -10.07 -13.65 4.25
C PRO A 435 -10.64 -12.24 4.29
N LEU A 436 -10.73 -11.60 5.47
CA LEU A 436 -11.27 -10.24 5.61
C LEU A 436 -10.36 -9.16 5.00
N THR A 437 -9.14 -9.51 4.64
CA THR A 437 -8.15 -8.53 4.15
C THR A 437 -8.57 -7.84 2.87
N PHE A 438 -9.19 -8.55 1.94
CA PHE A 438 -9.68 -7.95 0.68
C PHE A 438 -10.77 -6.89 0.93
N ALA A 439 -11.52 -6.98 2.03
CA ALA A 439 -12.50 -5.96 2.41
C ALA A 439 -11.86 -4.58 2.68
N LEU A 440 -10.55 -4.52 2.95
CA LEU A 440 -9.81 -3.26 3.11
C LEU A 440 -9.71 -2.44 1.81
N ALA A 441 -9.95 -3.05 0.66
CA ALA A 441 -10.04 -2.33 -0.60
C ALA A 441 -11.13 -1.26 -0.54
N ILE A 442 -12.30 -1.57 0.05
CA ILE A 442 -13.44 -0.65 0.13
C ILE A 442 -13.06 0.66 0.85
N PRO A 443 -12.62 0.68 2.12
CA PRO A 443 -12.29 1.95 2.78
C PRO A 443 -11.11 2.67 2.13
N SER A 444 -10.13 1.94 1.59
CA SER A 444 -8.96 2.53 0.93
C SER A 444 -9.35 3.24 -0.37
N LEU A 445 -10.02 2.55 -1.28
CA LEU A 445 -10.44 3.11 -2.57
C LEU A 445 -11.49 4.20 -2.40
N THR A 446 -12.45 4.04 -1.47
CA THR A 446 -13.42 5.10 -1.15
C THR A 446 -12.70 6.38 -0.68
N ALA A 447 -11.66 6.29 0.16
CA ALA A 447 -10.91 7.47 0.60
C ALA A 447 -10.15 8.12 -0.55
N PHE A 448 -9.53 7.34 -1.46
CA PHE A 448 -8.84 7.85 -2.65
C PHE A 448 -9.83 8.45 -3.63
N GLY A 449 -10.99 7.81 -3.85
CA GLY A 449 -12.10 8.36 -4.63
C GLY A 449 -12.59 9.71 -4.10
N LEU A 450 -12.69 9.87 -2.78
CA LEU A 450 -13.04 11.16 -2.17
C LEU A 450 -11.97 12.22 -2.38
N THR A 451 -10.68 11.86 -2.42
CA THR A 451 -9.63 12.79 -2.83
C THR A 451 -9.81 13.22 -4.29
N MET A 452 -10.24 12.32 -5.18
CA MET A 452 -10.57 12.68 -6.56
C MET A 452 -11.81 13.59 -6.63
N VAL A 453 -12.83 13.34 -5.82
CA VAL A 453 -13.97 14.27 -5.69
C VAL A 453 -13.48 15.64 -5.22
N ALA A 454 -12.57 15.70 -4.25
CA ALA A 454 -11.94 16.96 -3.84
C ALA A 454 -11.24 17.67 -5.01
N ALA A 455 -10.50 16.93 -5.86
CA ALA A 455 -9.85 17.49 -7.05
C ALA A 455 -10.83 18.11 -8.04
N MET A 456 -11.95 17.44 -8.32
CA MET A 456 -13.02 17.94 -9.21
C MET A 456 -13.73 19.17 -8.65
N LEU A 457 -13.97 19.21 -7.34
CA LEU A 457 -14.68 20.30 -6.68
C LEU A 457 -13.77 21.46 -6.27
N PHE A 458 -12.45 21.30 -6.30
CA PHE A 458 -11.48 22.30 -5.86
C PHE A 458 -11.68 23.69 -6.50
N PRO A 459 -11.88 23.81 -7.82
CA PRO A 459 -12.10 25.11 -8.46
C PRO A 459 -13.34 25.85 -7.94
N ARG A 460 -14.36 25.09 -7.50
CA ARG A 460 -15.64 25.64 -7.02
C ARG A 460 -15.64 25.94 -5.53
N LEU A 461 -15.08 25.04 -4.72
CA LEU A 461 -15.11 25.15 -3.26
C LEU A 461 -14.03 26.08 -2.71
N ARG A 462 -12.89 26.20 -3.39
CA ARG A 462 -11.75 27.04 -2.98
C ARG A 462 -11.16 27.83 -4.16
N PRO A 463 -11.95 28.68 -4.85
CA PRO A 463 -11.52 29.37 -6.06
C PRO A 463 -10.27 30.23 -5.87
N ALA A 464 -10.15 30.94 -4.74
CA ALA A 464 -9.00 31.79 -4.45
C ALA A 464 -7.69 31.00 -4.30
N MET A 465 -7.76 29.77 -3.74
CA MET A 465 -6.60 28.88 -3.62
C MET A 465 -6.28 28.23 -4.97
N TYR A 466 -7.28 27.90 -5.76
CA TYR A 466 -7.13 27.17 -7.02
C TYR A 466 -6.55 28.03 -8.15
N GLN A 467 -7.07 29.26 -8.36
CA GLN A 467 -6.72 30.15 -9.48
C GLN A 467 -5.23 30.54 -9.55
N SER A 468 -4.51 30.44 -8.44
CA SER A 468 -3.06 30.71 -8.41
C SER A 468 -2.19 29.49 -8.75
N THR A 469 -2.80 28.32 -9.00
CA THR A 469 -2.08 27.05 -9.10
C THR A 469 -1.73 26.63 -10.52
N VAL A 470 -0.80 25.66 -10.66
CA VAL A 470 -0.48 25.04 -11.93
C VAL A 470 -1.65 24.24 -12.51
N ALA A 471 -2.54 23.72 -11.67
CA ALA A 471 -3.72 22.95 -12.12
C ALA A 471 -4.73 23.81 -12.86
N ASP A 472 -4.84 25.10 -12.52
CA ASP A 472 -5.70 26.04 -13.24
C ASP A 472 -5.20 26.34 -14.66
N ARG A 473 -3.89 26.28 -14.88
CA ARG A 473 -3.25 26.63 -16.16
C ARG A 473 -3.26 25.49 -17.17
N ILE A 474 -3.24 24.23 -16.73
CA ILE A 474 -3.17 23.05 -17.60
C ILE A 474 -4.57 22.52 -17.84
N ARG A 475 -5.12 22.80 -19.05
CA ARG A 475 -6.49 22.47 -19.43
C ARG A 475 -6.55 21.79 -20.80
N ILE A 476 -7.52 20.91 -20.97
CA ILE A 476 -7.89 20.29 -22.25
C ILE A 476 -9.37 20.62 -22.49
N GLY A 477 -9.69 21.26 -23.60
CA GLY A 477 -11.09 21.66 -23.90
C GLY A 477 -11.71 22.58 -22.85
N GLY A 478 -10.90 23.40 -22.15
CA GLY A 478 -11.37 24.27 -21.07
C GLY A 478 -11.51 23.59 -19.69
N ILE A 479 -11.39 22.27 -19.61
CA ILE A 479 -11.47 21.49 -18.37
C ILE A 479 -10.06 21.27 -17.82
N PRO A 480 -9.81 21.49 -16.51
CA PRO A 480 -8.52 21.19 -15.91
C PRO A 480 -8.13 19.73 -16.05
N VAL A 481 -6.90 19.44 -16.46
CA VAL A 481 -6.39 18.05 -16.61
C VAL A 481 -6.49 17.27 -15.30
N MET A 482 -6.19 17.91 -14.17
CA MET A 482 -6.37 17.33 -12.84
C MET A 482 -7.80 16.82 -12.62
N ALA A 483 -8.82 17.57 -13.04
CA ALA A 483 -10.21 17.18 -12.86
C ALA A 483 -10.63 16.03 -13.82
N ILE A 484 -10.08 16.01 -15.04
CA ILE A 484 -10.32 14.92 -15.99
C ILE A 484 -9.74 13.62 -15.43
N CYS A 485 -8.48 13.63 -14.99
CA CYS A 485 -7.83 12.47 -14.41
C CYS A 485 -8.56 11.98 -13.14
N ALA A 486 -8.94 12.91 -12.28
CA ALA A 486 -9.70 12.61 -11.08
C ALA A 486 -11.06 11.97 -11.38
N PHE A 487 -11.77 12.45 -12.41
CA PHE A 487 -13.06 11.86 -12.82
C PHE A 487 -12.90 10.42 -13.33
N ILE A 488 -11.88 10.15 -14.16
CA ILE A 488 -11.64 8.82 -14.72
C ILE A 488 -11.36 7.82 -13.59
N PHE A 489 -10.47 8.17 -12.65
CA PHE A 489 -10.17 7.28 -11.52
C PHE A 489 -11.35 7.16 -10.55
N ALA A 490 -12.08 8.24 -10.25
CA ALA A 490 -13.27 8.15 -9.39
C ALA A 490 -14.36 7.23 -9.99
N ALA A 491 -14.55 7.23 -11.31
CA ALA A 491 -15.46 6.30 -11.98
C ALA A 491 -14.98 4.84 -11.85
N PHE A 492 -13.67 4.62 -11.95
CA PHE A 492 -13.07 3.30 -11.72
C PHE A 492 -13.29 2.84 -10.26
N VAL A 493 -13.08 3.72 -9.28
CA VAL A 493 -13.34 3.40 -7.85
C VAL A 493 -14.80 3.01 -7.64
N VAL A 494 -15.75 3.75 -8.22
CA VAL A 494 -17.19 3.40 -8.12
C VAL A 494 -17.47 2.03 -8.72
N PHE A 495 -16.84 1.69 -9.84
CA PHE A 495 -16.96 0.36 -10.44
C PHE A 495 -16.38 -0.71 -9.52
N VAL A 496 -15.17 -0.52 -8.99
CA VAL A 496 -14.52 -1.50 -8.11
C VAL A 496 -15.29 -1.68 -6.81
N ASP A 497 -15.71 -0.59 -6.14
CA ASP A 497 -16.50 -0.66 -4.91
C ASP A 497 -17.86 -1.33 -5.16
N TYR A 498 -18.48 -1.10 -6.33
CA TYR A 498 -19.71 -1.80 -6.72
C TYR A 498 -19.47 -3.31 -6.84
N GLU A 499 -18.44 -3.74 -7.56
CA GLU A 499 -18.13 -5.17 -7.70
C GLU A 499 -17.80 -5.82 -6.36
N LEU A 500 -17.00 -5.17 -5.51
CA LEU A 500 -16.66 -5.70 -4.19
C LEU A 500 -17.89 -5.83 -3.26
N LEU A 501 -18.88 -4.95 -3.39
CA LEU A 501 -20.06 -4.94 -2.52
C LEU A 501 -21.19 -5.84 -3.01
N PHE A 502 -21.27 -6.12 -4.32
CA PHE A 502 -22.44 -6.78 -4.91
C PHE A 502 -22.12 -8.05 -5.71
N ASN A 503 -20.85 -8.37 -5.93
CA ASN A 503 -20.43 -9.58 -6.64
C ASN A 503 -19.78 -10.57 -5.67
N ASP A 504 -20.44 -11.72 -5.48
CA ASP A 504 -20.02 -12.77 -4.55
C ASP A 504 -18.66 -13.40 -4.89
N ALA A 505 -18.21 -13.25 -6.14
CA ALA A 505 -16.95 -13.81 -6.61
C ALA A 505 -15.71 -13.32 -5.83
N TYR A 506 -15.78 -12.12 -5.23
CA TYR A 506 -14.67 -11.57 -4.43
C TYR A 506 -14.70 -11.97 -2.96
N ALA A 507 -15.77 -12.62 -2.49
CA ALA A 507 -15.98 -13.04 -1.11
C ALA A 507 -15.85 -11.90 -0.05
N VAL A 508 -16.07 -10.65 -0.46
CA VAL A 508 -15.93 -9.45 0.39
C VAL A 508 -17.26 -9.00 0.97
N ASN A 509 -18.35 -9.23 0.26
CA ASN A 509 -19.71 -8.78 0.59
C ASN A 509 -20.42 -9.62 1.67
N GLY A 510 -19.76 -10.63 2.21
CA GLY A 510 -20.26 -11.39 3.36
C GLY A 510 -20.42 -10.52 4.62
N SER A 511 -21.28 -10.98 5.56
CA SER A 511 -21.56 -10.26 6.81
C SER A 511 -20.29 -9.87 7.57
N ASP A 512 -19.30 -10.75 7.60
CA ASP A 512 -18.06 -10.55 8.37
C ASP A 512 -17.18 -9.48 7.77
N GLY A 513 -17.04 -9.45 6.43
CA GLY A 513 -16.32 -8.39 5.72
C GLY A 513 -16.96 -7.02 5.92
N LEU A 514 -18.28 -6.92 5.79
CA LEU A 514 -19.02 -5.67 5.98
C LEU A 514 -18.98 -5.19 7.44
N ILE A 515 -19.12 -6.12 8.42
CA ILE A 515 -18.98 -5.79 9.85
C ILE A 515 -17.56 -5.28 10.13
N PHE A 516 -16.54 -5.94 9.59
CA PHE A 516 -15.16 -5.53 9.76
C PHE A 516 -14.93 -4.09 9.26
N VAL A 517 -15.35 -3.78 8.05
CA VAL A 517 -15.28 -2.40 7.50
C VAL A 517 -16.09 -1.43 8.35
N GLY A 518 -17.30 -1.83 8.77
CA GLY A 518 -18.16 -1.04 9.66
C GLY A 518 -17.50 -0.70 10.99
N VAL A 519 -16.77 -1.65 11.59
CA VAL A 519 -16.01 -1.43 12.84
C VAL A 519 -14.89 -0.39 12.63
N LEU A 520 -14.14 -0.46 11.52
CA LEU A 520 -13.10 0.53 11.22
C LEU A 520 -13.69 1.96 11.11
N TYR A 521 -14.81 2.11 10.40
CA TYR A 521 -15.50 3.40 10.32
C TYR A 521 -16.09 3.85 11.65
N ALA A 522 -16.64 2.94 12.47
CA ALA A 522 -17.15 3.26 13.80
C ALA A 522 -16.05 3.79 14.73
N ILE A 523 -14.85 3.19 14.71
CA ILE A 523 -13.67 3.68 15.45
C ILE A 523 -13.30 5.10 14.98
N SER A 524 -13.28 5.34 13.68
CA SER A 524 -12.95 6.65 13.11
C SER A 524 -13.98 7.72 13.48
N LEU A 525 -15.27 7.40 13.40
CA LEU A 525 -16.37 8.27 13.83
C LEU A 525 -16.29 8.59 15.33
N ALA A 526 -16.09 7.56 16.16
CA ALA A 526 -15.95 7.74 17.60
C ALA A 526 -14.74 8.62 17.94
N THR A 527 -13.61 8.45 17.27
CA THR A 527 -12.40 9.27 17.43
C THR A 527 -12.68 10.72 17.06
N TYR A 528 -13.24 10.98 15.89
CA TYR A 528 -13.53 12.35 15.43
C TYR A 528 -14.55 13.05 16.31
N PHE A 529 -15.72 12.45 16.56
CA PHE A 529 -16.77 13.08 17.33
C PHE A 529 -16.40 13.19 18.82
N GLY A 530 -15.73 12.18 19.38
CA GLY A 530 -15.22 12.22 20.75
C GLY A 530 -14.25 13.40 20.96
N MET A 531 -13.28 13.57 20.07
CA MET A 531 -12.34 14.68 20.12
C MET A 531 -13.02 16.03 19.85
N LYS A 532 -13.98 16.10 18.91
CA LYS A 532 -14.75 17.33 18.66
C LYS A 532 -15.53 17.76 19.89
N ILE A 533 -16.21 16.84 20.56
CA ILE A 533 -16.95 17.13 21.79
C ILE A 533 -16.00 17.57 22.90
N TYR A 534 -14.90 16.85 23.09
CA TYR A 534 -13.88 17.19 24.09
C TYR A 534 -13.29 18.58 23.87
N ARG A 535 -12.86 18.90 22.63
CA ARG A 535 -12.27 20.21 22.31
C ARG A 535 -13.28 21.35 22.47
N ASN A 536 -14.51 21.17 22.01
CA ASN A 536 -15.55 22.20 22.12
C ASN A 536 -15.98 22.43 23.58
N ARG A 537 -16.21 21.37 24.36
CA ARG A 537 -16.74 21.50 25.74
C ARG A 537 -15.67 21.82 26.76
N VAL A 538 -14.50 21.19 26.68
CA VAL A 538 -13.44 21.31 27.70
C VAL A 538 -12.45 22.42 27.36
N GLN A 539 -12.03 22.51 26.10
CA GLN A 539 -11.00 23.46 25.67
C GLN A 539 -11.55 24.71 24.99
N LYS A 540 -12.86 24.76 24.70
CA LYS A 540 -13.54 25.85 23.99
C LYS A 540 -12.88 26.22 22.65
N ILE A 541 -12.40 25.21 21.92
CA ILE A 541 -11.74 25.36 20.62
C ILE A 541 -12.68 24.86 19.55
N ASP A 542 -12.94 25.72 18.53
CA ASP A 542 -13.65 25.33 17.31
C ASP A 542 -12.66 24.71 16.31
N LEU A 543 -12.80 23.42 16.04
CA LEU A 543 -11.96 22.70 15.06
C LEU A 543 -12.12 23.23 13.64
N SER A 544 -13.24 23.88 13.29
CA SER A 544 -13.48 24.36 11.94
C SER A 544 -12.48 25.44 11.48
N VAL A 545 -11.87 26.15 12.42
CA VAL A 545 -10.86 27.17 12.14
C VAL A 545 -9.57 26.54 11.59
N ALA A 546 -9.21 25.34 12.04
CA ALA A 546 -8.00 24.65 11.63
C ALA A 546 -7.95 24.33 10.12
N TYR A 547 -9.12 24.19 9.48
CA TYR A 547 -9.22 23.77 8.07
C TYR A 547 -9.23 24.92 7.05
N LYS A 548 -9.16 26.18 7.52
CA LYS A 548 -9.17 27.35 6.64
C LYS A 548 -7.81 27.65 6.03
N GLU A 549 -6.73 27.18 6.65
CA GLU A 549 -5.34 27.45 6.26
C GLU A 549 -4.55 26.16 6.06
N LEU A 550 -3.50 26.22 5.23
CA LEU A 550 -2.54 25.11 5.11
C LEU A 550 -1.68 25.00 6.37
N PRO A 551 -1.31 23.78 6.81
CA PRO A 551 -0.38 23.61 7.91
C PRO A 551 0.95 24.31 7.64
N ILE A 552 1.52 24.92 8.68
CA ILE A 552 2.88 25.49 8.62
C ILE A 552 3.86 24.35 8.86
N GLU A 553 4.77 24.11 7.92
CA GLU A 553 5.88 23.15 8.02
C GLU A 553 7.22 23.84 7.83
#